data_c902809043685c43d4b14c48eb9ec0b1
#
_entry.id   c902809043685c43d4b14c48eb9ec0b1
#
_cell.length_a   1.000
_cell.length_b   1.000
_cell.length_c   1.000
_cell.angle_alpha   90.00
_cell.angle_beta   90.00
_cell.angle_gamma   90.00
#
_symmetry.space_group_name_H-M   'P 1'
#
loop_
_entity.id
_entity.type
_entity.pdbx_description
1 polymer ?
#
loop_
_entity_poly.entity_id
_entity_poly.type
_entity_poly.pdbx_seq_one_letter_code
_entity_poly.pdbx_strand_id
1 'polypeptide(L)'
;KQVAFSITTFNAFWVYVCPLFGAWIADTYLGRFKTILYSVIVAEVGHIILVASSAPSVLDKPETSLGIFILGILIMGLGTGTFKPNISPLIAEQVPQEKMRIETVKGERVIVDPAVTMTRIYNYFYLFINIGALVGQISMVYAERYVGFWLAYLIPTAMFIVALPVLLYCKKFYIMRPPAGNVMGPAFKLLFKALGRGFSINPVKTYRNWNDGQMWNAVKPSTLGASAPKWYNFDDAWVDEVRRGFAACSVFFWVPIFWLAYRQMDSNLTGLCATMKLGGVPNDILSNLDPIAIIIIVPIMDSLVYPFLRKRNIRFTPIKKIAAGFFIGSFAMVWASVLQYYV
;
A
#
# COMPACT_ATOMS: atom_id res chain seq x y z
N LYS A 1 -17.05 17.84 -17.13
CA LYS A 1 -16.49 17.85 -15.75
C LYS A 1 -16.99 16.66 -14.92
N GLN A 2 -18.33 16.38 -14.90
CA GLN A 2 -18.89 15.25 -14.13
C GLN A 2 -18.32 13.88 -14.56
N VAL A 3 -18.24 13.60 -15.87
CA VAL A 3 -17.69 12.35 -16.41
C VAL A 3 -16.24 12.17 -15.99
N ALA A 4 -15.39 13.19 -16.10
CA ALA A 4 -14.00 13.13 -15.69
C ALA A 4 -13.87 12.82 -14.18
N PHE A 5 -14.65 13.51 -13.34
CA PHE A 5 -14.68 13.26 -11.91
C PHE A 5 -15.12 11.82 -11.56
N SER A 6 -16.16 11.32 -12.24
CA SER A 6 -16.65 9.95 -12.04
C SER A 6 -15.61 8.91 -12.41
N ILE A 7 -14.91 9.08 -13.53
CA ILE A 7 -13.85 8.18 -13.99
C ILE A 7 -12.66 8.19 -13.01
N THR A 8 -12.24 9.36 -12.54
CA THR A 8 -11.15 9.48 -11.57
C THR A 8 -11.50 8.82 -10.25
N THR A 9 -12.72 9.04 -9.76
CA THR A 9 -13.22 8.41 -8.52
C THR A 9 -13.32 6.89 -8.68
N PHE A 10 -13.87 6.43 -9.81
CA PHE A 10 -13.93 5.00 -10.11
C PHE A 10 -12.54 4.36 -10.20
N ASN A 11 -11.59 4.99 -10.89
CA ASN A 11 -10.22 4.50 -10.97
C ASN A 11 -9.57 4.39 -9.58
N ALA A 12 -9.77 5.41 -8.73
CA ALA A 12 -9.30 5.36 -7.36
C ALA A 12 -9.88 4.16 -6.60
N PHE A 13 -11.18 3.91 -6.70
CA PHE A 13 -11.84 2.74 -6.10
C PHE A 13 -11.28 1.43 -6.68
N TRP A 14 -11.19 1.31 -8.00
CA TRP A 14 -10.75 0.11 -8.70
C TRP A 14 -9.34 -0.33 -8.31
N VAL A 15 -8.40 0.62 -8.24
CA VAL A 15 -7.01 0.38 -7.85
C VAL A 15 -6.89 -0.08 -6.38
N TYR A 16 -7.89 0.17 -5.53
CA TYR A 16 -7.91 -0.33 -4.14
C TYR A 16 -8.67 -1.66 -3.99
N VAL A 17 -9.56 -2.00 -4.89
CA VAL A 17 -10.26 -3.31 -4.89
C VAL A 17 -9.38 -4.42 -5.49
N CYS A 18 -8.70 -4.14 -6.59
CA CYS A 18 -7.83 -5.10 -7.27
C CYS A 18 -6.73 -5.73 -6.38
N PRO A 19 -6.13 -5.04 -5.41
CA PRO A 19 -5.16 -5.62 -4.49
C PRO A 19 -5.67 -6.83 -3.72
N LEU A 20 -6.95 -6.87 -3.38
CA LEU A 20 -7.55 -8.02 -2.68
C LEU A 20 -7.46 -9.30 -3.53
N PHE A 21 -7.76 -9.17 -4.82
CA PHE A 21 -7.64 -10.29 -5.77
C PHE A 21 -6.18 -10.66 -6.02
N GLY A 22 -5.30 -9.65 -6.15
CA GLY A 22 -3.87 -9.87 -6.35
C GLY A 22 -3.20 -10.61 -5.20
N ALA A 23 -3.49 -10.22 -3.97
CA ALA A 23 -2.99 -10.91 -2.77
C ALA A 23 -3.52 -12.35 -2.70
N TRP A 24 -4.82 -12.53 -2.92
CA TRP A 24 -5.44 -13.86 -2.90
C TRP A 24 -4.86 -14.82 -3.94
N ILE A 25 -4.68 -14.36 -5.19
CA ILE A 25 -4.07 -15.16 -6.27
C ILE A 25 -2.63 -15.52 -5.95
N ALA A 26 -1.86 -14.57 -5.41
CA ALA A 26 -0.47 -14.78 -5.04
C ALA A 26 -0.32 -15.81 -3.92
N ASP A 27 -1.09 -15.66 -2.85
CA ASP A 27 -0.97 -16.53 -1.69
C ASP A 27 -1.56 -17.92 -1.92
N THR A 28 -2.57 -18.06 -2.80
CA THR A 28 -3.27 -19.34 -3.03
C THR A 28 -2.67 -20.16 -4.17
N TYR A 29 -2.28 -19.52 -5.30
CA TYR A 29 -1.98 -20.27 -6.53
C TYR A 29 -0.59 -20.03 -7.11
N LEU A 30 -0.21 -18.77 -7.36
CA LEU A 30 0.93 -18.44 -8.21
C LEU A 30 2.23 -18.18 -7.45
N GLY A 31 2.13 -17.76 -6.19
CA GLY A 31 3.25 -17.16 -5.46
C GLY A 31 3.51 -15.71 -5.90
N ARG A 32 4.19 -14.94 -5.07
CA ARG A 32 4.32 -13.48 -5.24
C ARG A 32 5.05 -13.08 -6.50
N PHE A 33 6.18 -13.72 -6.81
CA PHE A 33 6.97 -13.36 -8.00
C PHE A 33 6.20 -13.54 -9.32
N LYS A 34 5.52 -14.68 -9.50
CA LYS A 34 4.75 -14.93 -10.73
C LYS A 34 3.57 -13.96 -10.83
N THR A 35 2.89 -13.68 -9.72
CA THR A 35 1.80 -12.71 -9.70
C THR A 35 2.29 -11.32 -10.09
N ILE A 36 3.43 -10.87 -9.56
CA ILE A 36 4.05 -9.59 -9.96
C ILE A 36 4.34 -9.58 -11.46
N LEU A 37 4.96 -10.64 -11.99
CA LEU A 37 5.30 -10.72 -13.41
C LEU A 37 4.06 -10.60 -14.31
N TYR A 38 3.02 -11.38 -14.03
CA TYR A 38 1.76 -11.31 -14.79
C TYR A 38 1.05 -9.96 -14.61
N SER A 39 1.10 -9.40 -13.41
CA SER A 39 0.53 -8.07 -13.12
C SER A 39 1.20 -6.97 -13.94
N VAL A 40 2.52 -7.01 -14.09
CA VAL A 40 3.27 -6.05 -14.93
C VAL A 40 2.88 -6.20 -16.40
N ILE A 41 2.73 -7.43 -16.90
CA ILE A 41 2.29 -7.66 -18.28
C ILE A 41 0.87 -7.12 -18.51
N VAL A 42 -0.05 -7.38 -17.59
CA VAL A 42 -1.44 -6.85 -17.67
C VAL A 42 -1.45 -5.33 -17.59
N ALA A 43 -0.66 -4.74 -16.70
CA ALA A 43 -0.53 -3.29 -16.62
C ALA A 43 0.02 -2.68 -17.90
N GLU A 44 1.02 -3.34 -18.52
CA GLU A 44 1.61 -2.90 -19.78
C GLU A 44 0.59 -2.88 -20.93
N VAL A 45 -0.23 -3.92 -21.04
CA VAL A 45 -1.34 -3.93 -22.03
C VAL A 45 -2.27 -2.76 -21.79
N GLY A 46 -2.62 -2.46 -20.52
CA GLY A 46 -3.42 -1.29 -20.16
C GLY A 46 -2.76 0.03 -20.56
N HIS A 47 -1.47 0.18 -20.34
CA HIS A 47 -0.71 1.38 -20.73
C HIS A 47 -0.67 1.56 -22.25
N ILE A 48 -0.45 0.50 -23.02
CA ILE A 48 -0.49 0.56 -24.50
C ILE A 48 -1.86 1.02 -25.00
N ILE A 49 -2.94 0.55 -24.38
CA ILE A 49 -4.31 0.98 -24.71
C ILE A 49 -4.51 2.47 -24.36
N LEU A 50 -3.96 2.95 -23.24
CA LEU A 50 -4.01 4.38 -22.87
C LEU A 50 -3.25 5.25 -23.87
N VAL A 51 -2.07 4.83 -24.32
CA VAL A 51 -1.35 5.52 -25.41
C VAL A 51 -2.19 5.57 -26.68
N ALA A 52 -2.80 4.45 -27.06
CA ALA A 52 -3.66 4.39 -28.25
C ALA A 52 -4.90 5.32 -28.11
N SER A 53 -5.50 5.41 -26.93
CA SER A 53 -6.65 6.31 -26.68
C SER A 53 -6.32 7.79 -26.86
N SER A 54 -5.07 8.16 -26.63
CA SER A 54 -4.58 9.54 -26.68
C SER A 54 -3.89 9.91 -28.01
N ALA A 55 -3.90 8.99 -28.99
CA ALA A 55 -3.36 9.28 -30.31
C ALA A 55 -4.19 10.41 -31.00
N PRO A 56 -3.54 11.37 -31.69
CA PRO A 56 -4.24 12.52 -32.30
C PRO A 56 -5.42 12.11 -33.17
N SER A 57 -5.27 11.06 -33.99
CA SER A 57 -6.34 10.56 -34.87
C SER A 57 -7.52 9.92 -34.11
N VAL A 58 -7.33 9.49 -32.89
CA VAL A 58 -8.38 8.92 -32.03
C VAL A 58 -9.07 10.02 -31.23
N LEU A 59 -8.34 11.05 -30.82
CA LEU A 59 -8.89 12.22 -30.11
C LEU A 59 -9.89 13.00 -30.97
N ASP A 60 -9.78 12.96 -32.30
CA ASP A 60 -10.76 13.53 -33.23
C ASP A 60 -12.18 12.92 -33.09
N LYS A 61 -12.25 11.72 -32.44
CA LYS A 61 -13.51 11.02 -32.16
C LYS A 61 -13.67 10.83 -30.65
N PRO A 62 -14.22 11.82 -29.93
CA PRO A 62 -14.23 11.84 -28.47
C PRO A 62 -14.88 10.62 -27.78
N GLU A 63 -15.96 10.10 -28.36
CA GLU A 63 -16.66 8.92 -27.83
C GLU A 63 -15.81 7.66 -27.94
N THR A 64 -15.13 7.48 -29.08
CA THR A 64 -14.22 6.34 -29.30
C THR A 64 -13.01 6.44 -28.38
N SER A 65 -12.40 7.63 -28.29
CA SER A 65 -11.28 7.90 -27.38
C SER A 65 -11.66 7.60 -25.92
N LEU A 66 -12.82 8.05 -25.47
CA LEU A 66 -13.32 7.80 -24.14
C LEU A 66 -13.53 6.31 -23.87
N GLY A 67 -14.11 5.57 -24.80
CA GLY A 67 -14.32 4.12 -24.66
C GLY A 67 -13.00 3.36 -24.52
N ILE A 68 -12.01 3.66 -25.38
CA ILE A 68 -10.67 3.05 -25.33
C ILE A 68 -9.96 3.45 -24.03
N PHE A 69 -10.09 4.69 -23.59
CA PHE A 69 -9.51 5.20 -22.36
C PHE A 69 -10.04 4.46 -21.11
N ILE A 70 -11.37 4.27 -21.03
CA ILE A 70 -11.99 3.52 -19.93
C ILE A 70 -11.48 2.07 -19.93
N LEU A 71 -11.39 1.42 -21.07
CA LEU A 71 -10.84 0.08 -21.18
C LEU A 71 -9.38 0.02 -20.71
N GLY A 72 -8.57 1.00 -21.11
CA GLY A 72 -7.18 1.14 -20.66
C GLY A 72 -7.06 1.27 -19.15
N ILE A 73 -7.87 2.12 -18.53
CA ILE A 73 -7.90 2.30 -17.06
C ILE A 73 -8.30 1.01 -16.33
N LEU A 74 -9.29 0.28 -16.84
CA LEU A 74 -9.73 -0.98 -16.24
C LEU A 74 -8.61 -2.02 -16.24
N ILE A 75 -7.95 -2.21 -17.37
CA ILE A 75 -6.87 -3.19 -17.52
C ILE A 75 -5.61 -2.76 -16.75
N MET A 76 -5.21 -1.50 -16.89
CA MET A 76 -4.07 -0.94 -16.14
C MET A 76 -4.31 -1.03 -14.63
N GLY A 77 -5.50 -0.65 -14.16
CA GLY A 77 -5.86 -0.71 -12.74
C GLY A 77 -5.88 -2.14 -12.20
N LEU A 78 -6.29 -3.13 -12.99
CA LEU A 78 -6.19 -4.54 -12.63
C LEU A 78 -4.71 -4.95 -12.48
N GLY A 79 -3.86 -4.62 -13.44
CA GLY A 79 -2.43 -4.93 -13.39
C GLY A 79 -1.73 -4.26 -12.21
N THR A 80 -1.83 -2.93 -12.09
CA THR A 80 -1.19 -2.17 -11.01
C THR A 80 -1.75 -2.52 -9.63
N GLY A 81 -3.06 -2.76 -9.53
CA GLY A 81 -3.73 -3.18 -8.31
C GLY A 81 -3.24 -4.55 -7.83
N THR A 82 -3.12 -5.53 -8.73
CA THR A 82 -2.63 -6.87 -8.37
C THR A 82 -1.12 -6.91 -8.09
N PHE A 83 -0.35 -5.97 -8.64
CA PHE A 83 1.08 -5.79 -8.36
C PHE A 83 1.35 -5.28 -6.94
N LYS A 84 0.65 -4.22 -6.51
CA LYS A 84 0.91 -3.49 -5.26
C LYS A 84 1.01 -4.34 -4.00
N PRO A 85 0.08 -5.27 -3.70
CA PRO A 85 0.11 -6.03 -2.46
C PRO A 85 1.24 -7.05 -2.39
N ASN A 86 1.85 -7.39 -3.52
CA ASN A 86 2.84 -8.46 -3.63
C ASN A 86 4.29 -7.97 -3.58
N ILE A 87 4.56 -6.70 -3.95
CA ILE A 87 5.93 -6.19 -4.04
C ILE A 87 6.60 -6.06 -2.67
N SER A 88 5.91 -5.45 -1.71
CA SER A 88 6.44 -5.23 -0.37
C SER A 88 6.70 -6.55 0.39
N PRO A 89 5.80 -7.55 0.38
CA PRO A 89 6.09 -8.86 0.95
C PRO A 89 7.19 -9.62 0.21
N LEU A 90 7.30 -9.50 -1.13
CA LEU A 90 8.41 -10.11 -1.86
C LEU A 90 9.77 -9.55 -1.40
N ILE A 91 9.85 -8.23 -1.17
CA ILE A 91 11.05 -7.60 -0.62
C ILE A 91 11.36 -8.14 0.78
N ALA A 92 10.34 -8.31 1.63
CA ALA A 92 10.50 -8.89 2.96
C ALA A 92 11.04 -10.33 2.92
N GLU A 93 10.64 -11.10 1.93
CA GLU A 93 11.12 -12.48 1.75
C GLU A 93 12.60 -12.59 1.41
N GLN A 94 13.21 -11.51 0.88
CA GLN A 94 14.65 -11.46 0.57
C GLN A 94 15.52 -11.38 1.84
N VAL A 95 14.93 -11.04 2.99
CA VAL A 95 15.64 -11.00 4.26
C VAL A 95 15.52 -12.35 4.94
N PRO A 96 16.66 -12.99 5.31
CA PRO A 96 16.63 -14.22 6.08
C PRO A 96 15.83 -14.02 7.38
N GLN A 97 14.89 -14.93 7.65
CA GLN A 97 14.14 -14.94 8.92
C GLN A 97 14.96 -15.66 9.99
N GLU A 98 16.09 -15.08 10.33
CA GLU A 98 16.95 -15.60 11.38
C GLU A 98 16.60 -14.94 12.72
N LYS A 99 16.93 -15.64 13.81
CA LYS A 99 16.88 -15.05 15.16
C LYS A 99 18.00 -14.02 15.29
N MET A 100 17.88 -13.11 16.26
CA MET A 100 18.98 -12.22 16.62
C MET A 100 20.23 -13.05 16.84
N ARG A 101 21.33 -12.64 16.19
CA ARG A 101 22.63 -13.32 16.28
C ARG A 101 23.73 -12.32 16.58
N ILE A 102 24.80 -12.80 17.20
CA ILE A 102 25.99 -12.01 17.44
C ILE A 102 26.96 -12.30 16.30
N GLU A 103 27.35 -11.27 15.56
CA GLU A 103 28.38 -11.36 14.53
C GLU A 103 29.56 -10.45 14.88
N THR A 104 30.74 -10.81 14.40
CA THR A 104 31.92 -9.95 14.50
C THR A 104 32.07 -9.20 13.19
N VAL A 105 31.76 -7.91 13.21
CA VAL A 105 31.88 -7.02 12.05
C VAL A 105 33.02 -6.04 12.31
N LYS A 106 34.03 -6.04 11.46
CA LYS A 106 35.23 -5.17 11.59
C LYS A 106 35.92 -5.28 12.95
N GLY A 107 35.94 -6.49 13.55
CA GLY A 107 36.58 -6.73 14.84
C GLY A 107 35.70 -6.43 16.08
N GLU A 108 34.53 -5.86 15.91
CA GLU A 108 33.57 -5.60 16.99
C GLU A 108 32.44 -6.64 16.99
N ARG A 109 32.05 -7.10 18.18
CA ARG A 109 30.91 -7.99 18.37
C ARG A 109 29.63 -7.17 18.33
N VAL A 110 28.83 -7.34 17.27
CA VAL A 110 27.56 -6.61 17.06
C VAL A 110 26.39 -7.58 17.10
N ILE A 111 25.26 -7.13 17.63
CA ILE A 111 23.99 -7.86 17.56
C ILE A 111 23.33 -7.52 16.23
N VAL A 112 23.19 -8.53 15.37
CA VAL A 112 22.41 -8.41 14.12
C VAL A 112 20.95 -8.68 14.44
N ASP A 113 20.13 -7.63 14.35
CA ASP A 113 18.69 -7.73 14.54
C ASP A 113 17.98 -7.66 13.17
N PRO A 114 17.32 -8.74 12.72
CA PRO A 114 16.59 -8.78 11.47
C PRO A 114 15.50 -7.72 11.36
N ALA A 115 14.88 -7.30 12.47
CA ALA A 115 13.84 -6.28 12.48
C ALA A 115 14.39 -4.89 12.12
N VAL A 116 15.62 -4.59 12.56
CA VAL A 116 16.30 -3.34 12.19
C VAL A 116 16.67 -3.35 10.71
N THR A 117 17.16 -4.48 10.20
CA THR A 117 17.48 -4.67 8.77
C THR A 117 16.23 -4.49 7.91
N MET A 118 15.12 -5.12 8.30
CA MET A 118 13.84 -5.01 7.61
C MET A 118 13.35 -3.56 7.58
N THR A 119 13.41 -2.87 8.71
CA THR A 119 12.99 -1.45 8.79
C THR A 119 13.80 -0.58 7.83
N ARG A 120 15.12 -0.82 7.76
CA ARG A 120 16.00 -0.07 6.84
C ARG A 120 15.67 -0.36 5.38
N ILE A 121 15.44 -1.61 5.02
CA ILE A 121 15.05 -2.01 3.65
C ILE A 121 13.74 -1.34 3.25
N TYR A 122 12.74 -1.33 4.12
CA TYR A 122 11.48 -0.66 3.85
C TYR A 122 11.62 0.87 3.73
N ASN A 123 12.51 1.49 4.50
CA ASN A 123 12.79 2.91 4.35
C ASN A 123 13.39 3.23 2.97
N TYR A 124 14.36 2.42 2.50
CA TYR A 124 14.92 2.57 1.15
C TYR A 124 13.89 2.28 0.06
N PHE A 125 13.09 1.24 0.21
CA PHE A 125 12.01 0.93 -0.72
C PHE A 125 11.04 2.10 -0.86
N TYR A 126 10.63 2.70 0.26
CA TYR A 126 9.76 3.85 0.26
C TYR A 126 10.42 5.10 -0.35
N LEU A 127 11.69 5.30 -0.08
CA LEU A 127 12.48 6.39 -0.70
C LEU A 127 12.51 6.26 -2.22
N PHE A 128 12.82 5.06 -2.74
CA PHE A 128 12.88 4.83 -4.20
C PHE A 128 11.53 4.98 -4.88
N ILE A 129 10.43 4.57 -4.23
CA ILE A 129 9.06 4.83 -4.74
C ILE A 129 8.85 6.33 -4.92
N ASN A 130 9.24 7.15 -3.94
CA ASN A 130 9.04 8.60 -4.02
C ASN A 130 9.96 9.29 -5.04
N ILE A 131 11.19 8.81 -5.21
CA ILE A 131 12.06 9.27 -6.30
C ILE A 131 11.43 8.96 -7.66
N GLY A 132 10.93 7.74 -7.84
CA GLY A 132 10.25 7.33 -9.07
C GLY A 132 8.97 8.14 -9.32
N ALA A 133 8.17 8.39 -8.29
CA ALA A 133 6.97 9.21 -8.37
C ALA A 133 7.31 10.64 -8.80
N LEU A 134 8.31 11.26 -8.17
CA LEU A 134 8.74 12.63 -8.49
C LEU A 134 9.20 12.76 -9.95
N VAL A 135 10.11 11.88 -10.38
CA VAL A 135 10.62 11.88 -11.76
C VAL A 135 9.49 11.63 -12.76
N GLY A 136 8.64 10.64 -12.48
CA GLY A 136 7.53 10.28 -13.35
C GLY A 136 6.51 11.41 -13.47
N GLN A 137 6.03 11.96 -12.37
CA GLN A 137 5.01 13.01 -12.37
C GLN A 137 5.51 14.28 -13.07
N ILE A 138 6.72 14.75 -12.77
CA ILE A 138 7.29 15.93 -13.43
C ILE A 138 7.40 15.68 -14.93
N SER A 139 7.98 14.55 -15.34
CA SER A 139 8.16 14.22 -16.76
C SER A 139 6.81 14.15 -17.49
N MET A 140 5.80 13.54 -16.89
CA MET A 140 4.48 13.40 -17.50
C MET A 140 3.75 14.73 -17.63
N VAL A 141 3.77 15.60 -16.62
CA VAL A 141 3.13 16.92 -16.65
C VAL A 141 3.74 17.81 -17.74
N TYR A 142 5.05 17.81 -17.86
CA TYR A 142 5.70 18.58 -18.92
C TYR A 142 5.49 17.96 -20.31
N ALA A 143 5.49 16.63 -20.43
CA ALA A 143 5.17 15.95 -21.69
C ALA A 143 3.75 16.28 -22.16
N GLU A 144 2.78 16.23 -21.25
CA GLU A 144 1.38 16.60 -21.51
C GLU A 144 1.29 18.05 -22.00
N ARG A 145 1.91 18.98 -21.27
CA ARG A 145 1.79 20.42 -21.55
C ARG A 145 2.43 20.86 -22.88
N TYR A 146 3.58 20.29 -23.25
CA TYR A 146 4.36 20.75 -24.39
C TYR A 146 4.22 19.87 -25.64
N VAL A 147 3.82 18.61 -25.48
CA VAL A 147 3.77 17.66 -26.59
C VAL A 147 2.37 17.05 -26.74
N GLY A 148 1.75 16.64 -25.63
CA GLY A 148 0.41 16.09 -25.61
C GLY A 148 0.28 14.82 -24.76
N PHE A 149 -0.97 14.37 -24.56
CA PHE A 149 -1.31 13.24 -23.70
C PHE A 149 -0.65 11.91 -24.16
N TRP A 150 -0.47 11.71 -25.46
CA TRP A 150 0.14 10.48 -25.97
C TRP A 150 1.56 10.25 -25.45
N LEU A 151 2.37 11.33 -25.36
CA LEU A 151 3.72 11.22 -24.81
C LEU A 151 3.68 11.04 -23.29
N ALA A 152 2.77 11.70 -22.60
CA ALA A 152 2.59 11.52 -21.15
C ALA A 152 2.27 10.06 -20.78
N TYR A 153 1.46 9.35 -21.57
CA TYR A 153 1.18 7.93 -21.35
C TYR A 153 2.29 7.02 -21.89
N LEU A 154 3.06 7.45 -22.90
CA LEU A 154 4.16 6.66 -23.44
C LEU A 154 5.33 6.53 -22.44
N ILE A 155 5.61 7.55 -21.62
CA ILE A 155 6.70 7.52 -20.64
C ILE A 155 6.55 6.36 -19.65
N PRO A 156 5.45 6.19 -18.90
CA PRO A 156 5.27 5.05 -18.02
C PRO A 156 5.24 3.71 -18.78
N THR A 157 4.66 3.66 -19.96
CA THR A 157 4.68 2.48 -20.84
C THR A 157 6.12 2.04 -21.12
N ALA A 158 6.98 2.94 -21.56
CA ALA A 158 8.40 2.63 -21.82
C ALA A 158 9.12 2.12 -20.55
N MET A 159 8.82 2.71 -19.39
CA MET A 159 9.40 2.26 -18.10
C MET A 159 8.94 0.85 -17.72
N PHE A 160 7.68 0.50 -17.96
CA PHE A 160 7.17 -0.85 -17.71
C PHE A 160 7.77 -1.89 -18.68
N ILE A 161 7.96 -1.53 -19.95
CA ILE A 161 8.68 -2.39 -20.92
C ILE A 161 10.09 -2.72 -20.39
N VAL A 162 10.81 -1.73 -19.87
CA VAL A 162 12.16 -1.94 -19.29
C VAL A 162 12.10 -2.76 -18.00
N ALA A 163 11.04 -2.64 -17.22
CA ALA A 163 10.90 -3.39 -15.96
C ALA A 163 10.77 -4.90 -16.18
N LEU A 164 10.16 -5.36 -17.27
CA LEU A 164 9.99 -6.79 -17.57
C LEU A 164 11.31 -7.54 -17.71
N PRO A 165 12.28 -7.13 -18.60
CA PRO A 165 13.58 -7.77 -18.69
C PRO A 165 14.35 -7.74 -17.36
N VAL A 166 14.26 -6.64 -16.60
CA VAL A 166 14.91 -6.53 -15.29
C VAL A 166 14.36 -7.57 -14.31
N LEU A 167 13.03 -7.71 -14.22
CA LEU A 167 12.41 -8.73 -13.38
C LEU A 167 12.83 -10.14 -13.76
N LEU A 168 12.87 -10.45 -15.05
CA LEU A 168 13.26 -11.76 -15.57
C LEU A 168 14.76 -12.05 -15.35
N TYR A 169 15.63 -11.07 -15.60
CA TYR A 169 17.07 -11.21 -15.36
C TYR A 169 17.40 -11.38 -13.88
N CYS A 170 16.77 -10.60 -13.02
CA CYS A 170 16.97 -10.65 -11.58
C CYS A 170 16.32 -11.86 -10.91
N LYS A 171 15.48 -12.61 -11.59
CA LYS A 171 14.79 -13.80 -11.06
C LYS A 171 15.74 -14.76 -10.34
N LYS A 172 16.95 -14.95 -10.87
CA LYS A 172 17.97 -15.86 -10.32
C LYS A 172 18.50 -15.43 -8.94
N PHE A 173 18.30 -14.17 -8.56
CA PHE A 173 18.76 -13.63 -7.28
C PHE A 173 17.66 -13.60 -6.22
N TYR A 174 16.39 -13.79 -6.62
CA TYR A 174 15.27 -13.71 -5.69
C TYR A 174 15.06 -15.02 -4.93
N ILE A 175 14.88 -14.89 -3.63
CA ILE A 175 14.37 -15.98 -2.79
C ILE A 175 12.86 -16.02 -3.03
N MET A 176 12.42 -17.14 -3.63
CA MET A 176 10.99 -17.33 -3.94
C MET A 176 10.41 -18.35 -2.98
N ARG A 177 9.35 -17.96 -2.26
CA ARG A 177 8.60 -18.87 -1.41
C ARG A 177 7.41 -19.44 -2.17
N PRO A 178 7.09 -20.73 -1.97
CA PRO A 178 5.89 -21.31 -2.52
C PRO A 178 4.65 -20.64 -1.91
N PRO A 179 3.51 -20.64 -2.62
CA PRO A 179 2.26 -20.12 -2.07
C PRO A 179 1.88 -20.87 -0.79
N ALA A 180 1.50 -20.12 0.23
CA ALA A 180 1.14 -20.67 1.55
C ALA A 180 -0.25 -21.36 1.58
N GLY A 181 -1.01 -21.24 0.49
CA GLY A 181 -2.39 -21.70 0.40
C GLY A 181 -3.40 -20.64 0.86
N ASN A 182 -4.67 -21.00 0.83
CA ASN A 182 -5.74 -20.10 1.24
C ASN A 182 -5.82 -19.98 2.78
N VAL A 183 -5.05 -19.08 3.36
CA VAL A 183 -5.04 -18.81 4.81
C VAL A 183 -6.20 -17.89 5.21
N MET A 184 -6.57 -16.94 4.34
CA MET A 184 -7.59 -15.94 4.66
C MET A 184 -8.99 -16.53 4.82
N GLY A 185 -9.38 -17.47 3.96
CA GLY A 185 -10.70 -18.11 4.04
C GLY A 185 -10.95 -18.78 5.39
N PRO A 186 -10.09 -19.72 5.83
CA PRO A 186 -10.17 -20.32 7.15
C PRO A 186 -10.10 -19.30 8.30
N ALA A 187 -9.26 -18.27 8.21
CA ALA A 187 -9.13 -17.24 9.25
C ALA A 187 -10.44 -16.45 9.43
N PHE A 188 -11.08 -16.00 8.35
CA PHE A 188 -12.39 -15.34 8.44
C PHE A 188 -13.49 -16.28 8.94
N LYS A 189 -13.53 -17.53 8.46
CA LYS A 189 -14.49 -18.53 9.00
C LYS A 189 -14.31 -18.73 10.50
N LEU A 190 -13.06 -18.79 10.96
CA LEU A 190 -12.72 -18.91 12.37
C LEU A 190 -13.18 -17.68 13.16
N LEU A 191 -12.93 -16.46 12.64
CA LEU A 191 -13.37 -15.21 13.25
C LEU A 191 -14.90 -15.18 13.43
N PHE A 192 -15.66 -15.44 12.37
CA PHE A 192 -17.13 -15.44 12.45
C PHE A 192 -17.64 -16.50 13.44
N LYS A 193 -16.99 -17.66 13.49
CA LYS A 193 -17.33 -18.69 14.47
C LYS A 193 -17.01 -18.26 15.90
N ALA A 194 -15.86 -17.62 16.11
CA ALA A 194 -15.47 -17.08 17.41
C ALA A 194 -16.44 -15.99 17.89
N LEU A 195 -16.78 -15.05 16.99
CA LEU A 195 -17.77 -13.99 17.28
C LEU A 195 -19.14 -14.60 17.66
N GLY A 196 -19.60 -15.60 16.91
CA GLY A 196 -20.86 -16.29 17.22
C GLY A 196 -20.84 -17.00 18.57
N ARG A 197 -19.73 -17.62 18.96
CA ARG A 197 -19.60 -18.25 20.29
C ARG A 197 -19.42 -17.25 21.44
N GLY A 198 -18.84 -16.09 21.17
CA GLY A 198 -18.75 -15.01 22.14
C GLY A 198 -20.06 -14.23 22.31
N PHE A 199 -21.02 -14.40 21.41
CA PHE A 199 -22.29 -13.69 21.42
C PHE A 199 -23.19 -14.15 22.57
N SER A 200 -23.79 -13.20 23.28
CA SER A 200 -24.80 -13.43 24.31
C SER A 200 -25.92 -12.40 24.14
N ILE A 201 -27.14 -12.74 24.56
CA ILE A 201 -28.28 -11.80 24.55
C ILE A 201 -27.99 -10.54 25.40
N ASN A 202 -27.15 -10.68 26.44
CA ASN A 202 -26.69 -9.54 27.24
C ASN A 202 -25.49 -8.86 26.55
N PRO A 203 -25.62 -7.59 26.08
CA PRO A 203 -24.55 -6.89 25.37
C PRO A 203 -23.29 -6.69 26.20
N VAL A 204 -23.41 -6.50 27.51
CA VAL A 204 -22.28 -6.35 28.42
C VAL A 204 -21.48 -7.65 28.50
N LYS A 205 -22.17 -8.81 28.56
CA LYS A 205 -21.53 -10.11 28.56
C LYS A 205 -20.85 -10.40 27.22
N THR A 206 -21.50 -10.04 26.12
CA THR A 206 -20.91 -10.15 24.76
C THR A 206 -19.64 -9.33 24.67
N TYR A 207 -19.67 -8.07 25.05
CA TYR A 207 -18.49 -7.19 25.04
C TYR A 207 -17.36 -7.77 25.90
N ARG A 208 -17.67 -8.26 27.10
CA ARG A 208 -16.68 -8.89 27.98
C ARG A 208 -16.06 -10.13 27.35
N ASN A 209 -16.87 -11.06 26.80
CA ASN A 209 -16.39 -12.28 26.15
C ASN A 209 -15.47 -11.99 24.96
N TRP A 210 -15.75 -10.93 24.20
CA TRP A 210 -14.92 -10.51 23.08
C TRP A 210 -13.62 -9.87 23.56
N ASN A 211 -13.68 -9.04 24.59
CA ASN A 211 -12.53 -8.34 25.12
C ASN A 211 -11.56 -9.23 25.91
N ASP A 212 -12.08 -10.17 26.70
CA ASP A 212 -11.29 -11.11 27.50
C ASP A 212 -10.67 -12.24 26.65
N GLY A 213 -10.98 -12.27 25.34
CA GLY A 213 -10.45 -13.26 24.40
C GLY A 213 -10.99 -14.69 24.60
N GLN A 214 -12.01 -14.88 25.46
CA GLN A 214 -12.65 -16.18 25.69
C GLN A 214 -13.27 -16.76 24.42
N MET A 215 -13.75 -15.88 23.52
CA MET A 215 -14.28 -16.30 22.21
C MET A 215 -13.27 -17.11 21.38
N TRP A 216 -11.97 -16.77 21.46
CA TRP A 216 -10.92 -17.48 20.74
C TRP A 216 -10.61 -18.85 21.37
N ASN A 217 -10.60 -18.93 22.69
CA ASN A 217 -10.40 -20.19 23.40
C ASN A 217 -11.55 -21.18 23.11
N ALA A 218 -12.78 -20.69 22.98
CA ALA A 218 -13.96 -21.51 22.67
C ALA A 218 -13.94 -22.14 21.27
N VAL A 219 -13.08 -21.67 20.36
CA VAL A 219 -12.95 -22.20 18.98
C VAL A 219 -11.64 -22.97 18.76
N LYS A 220 -10.80 -23.15 19.79
CA LYS A 220 -9.58 -23.95 19.68
C LYS A 220 -9.90 -25.41 19.41
N PRO A 221 -9.15 -26.11 18.55
CA PRO A 221 -9.28 -27.54 18.33
C PRO A 221 -9.28 -28.36 19.62
N SER A 222 -8.39 -28.05 20.58
CA SER A 222 -8.30 -28.71 21.88
C SER A 222 -9.60 -28.59 22.70
N THR A 223 -10.28 -27.45 22.63
CA THR A 223 -11.53 -27.20 23.36
C THR A 223 -12.73 -27.84 22.68
N LEU A 224 -12.71 -27.95 21.34
CA LEU A 224 -13.80 -28.53 20.56
C LEU A 224 -13.74 -30.05 20.50
N GLY A 225 -12.55 -30.67 20.59
CA GLY A 225 -12.36 -32.10 20.50
C GLY A 225 -13.08 -32.73 19.30
N ALA A 226 -13.90 -33.74 19.52
CA ALA A 226 -14.68 -34.42 18.50
C ALA A 226 -15.75 -33.54 17.80
N SER A 227 -16.10 -32.39 18.39
CA SER A 227 -17.06 -31.43 17.82
C SER A 227 -16.39 -30.42 16.85
N ALA A 228 -15.10 -30.57 16.57
CA ALA A 228 -14.40 -29.72 15.62
C ALA A 228 -14.94 -29.95 14.20
N PRO A 229 -15.17 -28.87 13.41
CA PRO A 229 -15.62 -29.01 12.03
C PRO A 229 -14.58 -29.70 11.15
N LYS A 230 -15.01 -30.42 10.12
CA LYS A 230 -14.13 -31.11 9.16
C LYS A 230 -13.09 -30.20 8.45
N TRP A 231 -13.33 -28.91 8.41
CA TRP A 231 -12.40 -27.94 7.77
C TRP A 231 -11.28 -27.46 8.72
N TYR A 232 -11.25 -27.92 9.96
CA TYR A 232 -10.17 -27.61 10.91
C TYR A 232 -8.93 -28.45 10.57
N ASN A 233 -8.01 -27.86 9.82
CA ASN A 233 -6.72 -28.46 9.45
C ASN A 233 -5.56 -27.75 10.15
N PHE A 234 -5.79 -27.17 11.33
CA PHE A 234 -4.85 -26.32 12.06
C PHE A 234 -4.91 -26.67 13.56
N ASP A 235 -3.88 -26.26 14.25
CA ASP A 235 -3.69 -26.43 15.70
C ASP A 235 -4.12 -25.20 16.51
N ASP A 236 -3.99 -25.28 17.82
CA ASP A 236 -4.30 -24.18 18.73
C ASP A 236 -3.35 -22.98 18.52
N ALA A 237 -2.08 -23.24 18.13
CA ALA A 237 -1.09 -22.21 17.89
C ALA A 237 -1.52 -21.31 16.72
N TRP A 238 -2.08 -21.89 15.67
CA TRP A 238 -2.62 -21.16 14.54
C TRP A 238 -3.81 -20.26 14.93
N VAL A 239 -4.69 -20.74 15.82
CA VAL A 239 -5.80 -19.91 16.35
C VAL A 239 -5.25 -18.69 17.10
N ASP A 240 -4.19 -18.87 17.88
CA ASP A 240 -3.53 -17.76 18.60
C ASP A 240 -2.80 -16.80 17.64
N GLU A 241 -2.26 -17.29 16.52
CA GLU A 241 -1.72 -16.42 15.46
C GLU A 241 -2.81 -15.59 14.79
N VAL A 242 -3.92 -16.22 14.42
CA VAL A 242 -5.09 -15.51 13.84
C VAL A 242 -5.61 -14.45 14.79
N ARG A 243 -5.72 -14.78 16.08
CA ARG A 243 -6.08 -13.82 17.14
C ARG A 243 -5.14 -12.62 17.16
N ARG A 244 -3.83 -12.84 17.15
CA ARG A 244 -2.82 -11.76 17.13
C ARG A 244 -2.93 -10.92 15.87
N GLY A 245 -3.16 -11.56 14.71
CA GLY A 245 -3.37 -10.88 13.44
C GLY A 245 -4.59 -9.93 13.49
N PHE A 246 -5.74 -10.41 13.93
CA PHE A 246 -6.94 -9.58 14.05
C PHE A 246 -6.80 -8.49 15.13
N ALA A 247 -6.11 -8.77 16.23
CA ALA A 247 -5.81 -7.76 17.24
C ALA A 247 -4.95 -6.62 16.68
N ALA A 248 -3.95 -6.96 15.85
CA ALA A 248 -3.15 -5.97 15.15
C ALA A 248 -3.97 -5.16 14.13
N CYS A 249 -4.98 -5.76 13.50
CA CYS A 249 -5.88 -5.07 12.57
C CYS A 249 -6.77 -4.00 13.23
N SER A 250 -6.91 -3.98 14.56
CA SER A 250 -7.70 -2.97 15.26
C SER A 250 -7.24 -1.54 15.00
N VAL A 251 -5.96 -1.33 14.74
CA VAL A 251 -5.40 -0.03 14.36
C VAL A 251 -6.01 0.48 13.05
N PHE A 252 -6.33 -0.41 12.11
CA PHE A 252 -6.88 -0.03 10.81
C PHE A 252 -8.30 0.53 10.89
N PHE A 253 -9.01 0.34 12.01
CA PHE A 253 -10.32 0.97 12.23
C PHE A 253 -10.25 2.50 12.25
N TRP A 254 -9.13 3.06 12.69
CA TRP A 254 -8.89 4.49 12.77
C TRP A 254 -8.28 5.10 11.51
N VAL A 255 -7.67 4.28 10.67
CA VAL A 255 -7.00 4.72 9.44
C VAL A 255 -7.95 5.40 8.44
N PRO A 256 -9.23 5.00 8.24
CA PRO A 256 -10.16 5.71 7.36
C PRO A 256 -10.35 7.19 7.73
N ILE A 257 -10.32 7.54 9.01
CA ILE A 257 -10.43 8.93 9.49
C ILE A 257 -9.21 9.74 9.01
N PHE A 258 -8.01 9.15 9.11
CA PHE A 258 -6.80 9.77 8.58
C PHE A 258 -6.88 9.95 7.07
N TRP A 259 -7.30 8.93 6.33
CA TRP A 259 -7.42 8.98 4.87
C TRP A 259 -8.47 10.01 4.42
N LEU A 260 -9.52 10.23 5.17
CA LEU A 260 -10.49 11.28 4.89
C LEU A 260 -9.82 12.66 4.88
N ALA A 261 -8.99 12.97 5.87
CA ALA A 261 -8.23 14.21 5.94
C ALA A 261 -7.13 14.27 4.86
N TYR A 262 -6.36 13.19 4.69
CA TYR A 262 -5.25 13.12 3.75
C TYR A 262 -5.70 13.32 2.28
N ARG A 263 -6.83 12.72 1.89
CA ARG A 263 -7.39 12.85 0.53
C ARG A 263 -7.83 14.28 0.17
N GLN A 264 -7.94 15.19 1.13
CA GLN A 264 -8.20 16.60 0.85
C GLN A 264 -7.05 17.25 0.05
N MET A 265 -5.85 16.69 0.09
CA MET A 265 -4.71 17.16 -0.70
C MET A 265 -4.99 17.06 -2.21
N ASP A 266 -5.56 15.94 -2.67
CA ASP A 266 -5.82 15.67 -4.08
C ASP A 266 -7.03 16.47 -4.65
N SER A 267 -7.86 17.03 -3.79
CA SER A 267 -9.10 17.71 -4.19
C SER A 267 -9.14 19.16 -3.72
N ASN A 268 -9.43 19.37 -2.45
CA ASN A 268 -9.70 20.72 -1.92
C ASN A 268 -8.44 21.59 -1.84
N LEU A 269 -7.28 21.03 -1.43
CA LEU A 269 -6.04 21.80 -1.35
C LEU A 269 -5.50 22.12 -2.75
N THR A 270 -5.61 21.20 -3.70
CA THR A 270 -5.25 21.48 -5.11
C THR A 270 -6.20 22.55 -5.69
N GLY A 271 -7.50 22.50 -5.36
CA GLY A 271 -8.46 23.55 -5.73
C GLY A 271 -8.13 24.91 -5.11
N LEU A 272 -7.73 24.94 -3.84
CA LEU A 272 -7.28 26.15 -3.15
C LEU A 272 -6.03 26.73 -3.81
N CYS A 273 -5.05 25.90 -4.12
CA CYS A 273 -3.83 26.31 -4.82
C CYS A 273 -4.12 26.93 -6.19
N ALA A 274 -5.16 26.44 -6.91
CA ALA A 274 -5.55 27.01 -8.20
C ALA A 274 -6.10 28.46 -8.10
N THR A 275 -6.52 28.89 -6.92
CA THR A 275 -6.98 30.29 -6.66
C THR A 275 -5.82 31.22 -6.30
N MET A 276 -4.64 30.69 -6.03
CA MET A 276 -3.44 31.45 -5.66
C MET A 276 -2.62 31.86 -6.88
N LYS A 277 -1.77 32.87 -6.71
CA LYS A 277 -0.81 33.31 -7.75
C LYS A 277 0.40 32.36 -7.76
N LEU A 278 0.44 31.45 -8.72
CA LEU A 278 1.49 30.41 -8.82
C LEU A 278 2.74 30.82 -9.60
N GLY A 279 2.85 32.08 -10.06
CA GLY A 279 4.06 32.55 -10.76
C GLY A 279 4.41 31.78 -12.04
N GLY A 280 3.41 31.17 -12.72
CA GLY A 280 3.61 30.39 -13.94
C GLY A 280 3.87 28.90 -13.73
N VAL A 281 3.95 28.44 -12.49
CA VAL A 281 4.09 27.00 -12.17
C VAL A 281 2.73 26.30 -12.43
N PRO A 282 2.70 25.15 -13.13
CA PRO A 282 1.49 24.38 -13.28
C PRO A 282 0.94 23.90 -11.93
N ASN A 283 -0.37 23.98 -11.73
CA ASN A 283 -1.03 23.56 -10.49
C ASN A 283 -0.75 22.10 -10.14
N ASP A 284 -0.66 21.24 -11.17
CA ASP A 284 -0.42 19.79 -11.01
C ASP A 284 0.97 19.46 -10.42
N ILE A 285 1.94 20.37 -10.53
CA ILE A 285 3.27 20.22 -9.92
C ILE A 285 3.20 20.31 -8.40
N LEU A 286 2.21 20.96 -7.83
CA LEU A 286 2.08 21.10 -6.37
C LEU A 286 1.88 19.75 -5.67
N SER A 287 1.27 18.78 -6.34
CA SER A 287 1.18 17.41 -5.84
C SER A 287 2.55 16.72 -5.67
N ASN A 288 3.60 17.24 -6.33
CA ASN A 288 4.98 16.74 -6.20
C ASN A 288 5.69 17.22 -4.92
N LEU A 289 5.11 18.15 -4.17
CA LEU A 289 5.68 18.60 -2.89
C LEU A 289 5.72 17.46 -1.86
N ASP A 290 4.73 16.54 -1.90
CA ASP A 290 4.72 15.36 -1.02
C ASP A 290 5.92 14.42 -1.25
N PRO A 291 6.19 13.91 -2.46
CA PRO A 291 7.41 13.14 -2.74
C PRO A 291 8.71 13.89 -2.40
N ILE A 292 8.80 15.19 -2.68
CA ILE A 292 9.97 15.99 -2.33
C ILE A 292 10.19 16.03 -0.82
N ALA A 293 9.13 16.32 -0.06
CA ALA A 293 9.18 16.34 1.40
C ALA A 293 9.63 14.97 1.95
N ILE A 294 9.12 13.87 1.42
CA ILE A 294 9.49 12.51 1.84
C ILE A 294 10.96 12.23 1.55
N ILE A 295 11.46 12.56 0.35
CA ILE A 295 12.87 12.35 -0.04
C ILE A 295 13.82 13.09 0.92
N ILE A 296 13.42 14.25 1.42
CA ILE A 296 14.21 15.04 2.38
C ILE A 296 14.04 14.50 3.80
N ILE A 297 12.80 14.25 4.23
CA ILE A 297 12.48 13.93 5.62
C ILE A 297 12.92 12.51 5.99
N VAL A 298 12.80 11.51 5.09
CA VAL A 298 13.14 10.11 5.41
C VAL A 298 14.61 9.96 5.80
N PRO A 299 15.61 10.48 5.06
CA PRO A 299 17.01 10.43 5.49
C PRO A 299 17.25 11.17 6.81
N ILE A 300 16.62 12.32 7.03
CA ILE A 300 16.74 13.08 8.29
C ILE A 300 16.20 12.26 9.46
N MET A 301 15.05 11.62 9.30
CA MET A 301 14.47 10.77 10.34
C MET A 301 15.36 9.57 10.67
N ASP A 302 15.91 8.90 9.66
CA ASP A 302 16.73 7.69 9.84
C ASP A 302 18.13 8.01 10.41
N SER A 303 18.76 9.07 9.93
CA SER A 303 20.14 9.41 10.30
C SER A 303 20.26 10.31 11.54
N LEU A 304 19.27 11.15 11.81
CA LEU A 304 19.32 12.15 12.89
C LEU A 304 18.28 11.87 13.98
N VAL A 305 17.00 11.82 13.63
CA VAL A 305 15.92 11.80 14.62
C VAL A 305 15.87 10.48 15.39
N TYR A 306 15.87 9.34 14.69
CA TYR A 306 15.80 8.03 15.36
C TYR A 306 17.03 7.74 16.20
N PRO A 307 18.27 8.01 15.79
CA PRO A 307 19.45 7.86 16.65
C PRO A 307 19.41 8.78 17.86
N PHE A 308 18.96 10.05 17.69
CA PHE A 308 18.80 10.97 18.80
C PHE A 308 17.80 10.47 19.86
N LEU A 309 16.62 10.00 19.42
CA LEU A 309 15.62 9.45 20.31
C LEU A 309 16.13 8.21 21.06
N ARG A 310 16.89 7.33 20.37
CA ARG A 310 17.53 6.16 21.01
C ARG A 310 18.57 6.57 22.06
N LYS A 311 19.41 7.57 21.76
CA LYS A 311 20.38 8.10 22.75
C LYS A 311 19.71 8.68 23.99
N ARG A 312 18.49 9.21 23.85
CA ARG A 312 17.68 9.70 24.98
C ARG A 312 16.81 8.62 25.63
N ASN A 313 16.99 7.34 25.28
CA ASN A 313 16.17 6.21 25.76
C ASN A 313 14.66 6.37 25.52
N ILE A 314 14.26 7.18 24.53
CA ILE A 314 12.86 7.36 24.15
C ILE A 314 12.49 6.25 23.18
N ARG A 315 11.63 5.32 23.62
CA ARG A 315 11.09 4.25 22.76
C ARG A 315 10.00 4.82 21.85
N PHE A 316 10.36 5.11 20.60
CA PHE A 316 9.42 5.59 19.59
C PHE A 316 8.83 4.41 18.81
N THR A 317 7.80 3.78 19.40
CA THR A 317 7.14 2.59 18.86
C THR A 317 6.34 2.91 17.58
N PRO A 318 6.03 1.90 16.73
CA PRO A 318 5.21 2.11 15.52
C PRO A 318 3.87 2.83 15.81
N ILE A 319 3.20 2.48 16.90
CA ILE A 319 1.94 3.13 17.30
C ILE A 319 2.14 4.62 17.62
N LYS A 320 3.24 4.98 18.30
CA LYS A 320 3.57 6.38 18.56
C LYS A 320 3.88 7.15 17.28
N LYS A 321 4.50 6.49 16.27
CA LYS A 321 4.73 7.10 14.95
C LYS A 321 3.41 7.39 14.24
N ILE A 322 2.47 6.44 14.26
CA ILE A 322 1.13 6.62 13.69
C ILE A 322 0.40 7.77 14.41
N ALA A 323 0.38 7.78 15.72
CA ALA A 323 -0.25 8.85 16.50
C ALA A 323 0.34 10.24 16.21
N ALA A 324 1.67 10.34 16.11
CA ALA A 324 2.34 11.57 15.71
C ALA A 324 1.95 12.01 14.28
N GLY A 325 1.82 11.06 13.34
CA GLY A 325 1.35 11.34 11.99
C GLY A 325 -0.08 11.89 11.96
N PHE A 326 -1.00 11.32 12.75
CA PHE A 326 -2.37 11.84 12.90
C PHE A 326 -2.37 13.27 13.44
N PHE A 327 -1.51 13.55 14.42
CA PHE A 327 -1.42 14.87 15.03
C PHE A 327 -0.93 15.92 14.05
N ILE A 328 0.14 15.60 13.29
CA ILE A 328 0.69 16.49 12.26
C ILE A 328 -0.33 16.69 11.13
N GLY A 329 -1.01 15.62 10.69
CA GLY A 329 -2.06 15.72 9.67
C GLY A 329 -3.22 16.62 10.10
N SER A 330 -3.68 16.51 11.36
CA SER A 330 -4.71 17.39 11.92
C SER A 330 -4.25 18.85 11.94
N PHE A 331 -3.00 19.10 12.35
CA PHE A 331 -2.44 20.44 12.35
C PHE A 331 -2.33 21.04 10.95
N ALA A 332 -1.96 20.23 9.96
CA ALA A 332 -1.92 20.64 8.56
C ALA A 332 -3.29 21.08 8.05
N MET A 333 -4.38 20.38 8.43
CA MET A 333 -5.76 20.76 8.05
C MET A 333 -6.20 22.07 8.73
N VAL A 334 -5.82 22.28 9.99
CA VAL A 334 -6.07 23.57 10.66
C VAL A 334 -5.35 24.70 9.94
N TRP A 335 -4.08 24.49 9.57
CA TRP A 335 -3.30 25.46 8.82
C TRP A 335 -3.93 25.79 7.47
N ALA A 336 -4.36 24.76 6.73
CA ALA A 336 -5.05 24.93 5.46
C ALA A 336 -6.35 25.73 5.59
N SER A 337 -7.12 25.50 6.66
CA SER A 337 -8.35 26.26 6.95
C SER A 337 -8.07 27.73 7.25
N VAL A 338 -6.98 28.01 8.01
CA VAL A 338 -6.55 29.38 8.25
C VAL A 338 -6.13 30.07 6.97
N LEU A 339 -5.37 29.38 6.11
CA LEU A 339 -4.92 29.90 4.83
C LEU A 339 -6.12 30.24 3.91
N GLN A 340 -7.13 29.35 3.87
CA GLN A 340 -8.35 29.55 3.11
C GLN A 340 -9.11 30.84 3.52
N TYR A 341 -9.00 31.24 4.77
CA TYR A 341 -9.64 32.47 5.26
C TYR A 341 -8.98 33.74 4.70
N TYR A 342 -7.67 33.67 4.36
CA TYR A 342 -6.92 34.80 3.81
C TYR A 342 -6.83 34.83 2.28
N VAL A 343 -7.30 33.82 1.59
CA VAL A 343 -7.35 33.69 0.12
C VAL A 343 -8.76 33.99 -0.40
#